data_9434f1f3ed75ce29759dd1be2939a786
#
_entry.id   9434f1f3ed75ce29759dd1be2939a786
#
_cell.length_a   1.000
_cell.length_b   1.000
_cell.length_c   1.000
_cell.angle_alpha   90.00
_cell.angle_beta   90.00
_cell.angle_gamma   90.00
#
_symmetry.space_group_name_H-M   'P 1'
#
loop_
_entity.id
_entity.type
_entity.pdbx_description
1 polymer ?
#
loop_
_entity_poly.entity_id
_entity_poly.type
_entity_poly.pdbx_seq_one_letter_code
_entity_poly.pdbx_strand_id
1 'polypeptide(L)'
;MYTEGSLGCGRTVWRSRGAAAAVVPADGCIDVILRGDDVHLAGPSTACIPTSPDVGETIGIRFDPGLAARVLRFNPAEVRDLAAPLRDVVGAARAAEVARVLRALRSFGTAPRVDLLTSPADGWAGLVRRAAAARAGAAEVAGEIGWSTRHLRRRMLATFGYGYGALVRVARMRRALSLLGPGSGSPAGPAATRWLSRATTKERPEPKPSLAAVAHAAGYADQAHMTRDFRLLVGRTPAQVVGSQA
;
A
#
# COMPACT_ATOMS: atom_id res chain seq x y z
N MET A 1 16.54 -10.55 -3.81
CA MET A 1 16.38 -9.57 -4.90
C MET A 1 14.90 -9.24 -5.04
N TYR A 2 14.53 -7.93 -5.11
CA TYR A 2 13.14 -7.47 -5.27
C TYR A 2 13.00 -6.66 -6.56
N THR A 3 11.91 -6.86 -7.29
CA THR A 3 11.58 -6.13 -8.52
C THR A 3 10.10 -5.81 -8.59
N GLU A 4 9.75 -4.71 -9.24
CA GLU A 4 8.35 -4.29 -9.47
C GLU A 4 8.12 -3.82 -10.89
N GLY A 5 6.88 -4.03 -11.37
CA GLY A 5 6.41 -3.56 -12.65
C GLY A 5 4.94 -3.12 -12.59
N SER A 6 4.59 -2.07 -13.31
CA SER A 6 3.19 -1.63 -13.39
C SER A 6 2.39 -2.51 -14.33
N LEU A 7 1.22 -2.94 -13.87
CA LEU A 7 0.20 -3.57 -14.71
C LEU A 7 -0.89 -2.56 -15.19
N GLY A 8 -0.72 -1.29 -14.82
CA GLY A 8 -1.72 -0.25 -15.11
C GLY A 8 -2.92 -0.28 -14.16
N CYS A 9 -3.76 0.75 -14.22
CA CYS A 9 -5.01 0.86 -13.46
C CYS A 9 -4.88 0.59 -11.95
N GLY A 10 -3.82 1.09 -11.31
CA GLY A 10 -3.59 0.95 -9.86
C GLY A 10 -3.17 -0.45 -9.43
N ARG A 11 -2.54 -1.21 -10.32
CA ARG A 11 -1.98 -2.54 -10.03
C ARG A 11 -0.48 -2.56 -10.29
N THR A 12 0.22 -3.27 -9.43
CA THR A 12 1.66 -3.47 -9.54
C THR A 12 1.96 -4.95 -9.35
N VAL A 13 2.71 -5.55 -10.29
CA VAL A 13 3.31 -6.86 -10.07
C VAL A 13 4.64 -6.68 -9.36
N TRP A 14 4.91 -7.51 -8.36
CA TRP A 14 6.19 -7.53 -7.68
C TRP A 14 6.71 -8.96 -7.54
N ARG A 15 8.02 -9.09 -7.45
CA ARG A 15 8.71 -10.35 -7.24
C ARG A 15 9.76 -10.18 -6.15
N SER A 16 9.89 -11.21 -5.32
CA SER A 16 10.92 -11.31 -4.30
C SER A 16 11.60 -12.67 -4.37
N ARG A 17 12.91 -12.71 -4.21
CA ARG A 17 13.71 -13.93 -4.12
C ARG A 17 14.66 -13.86 -2.96
N GLY A 18 14.62 -14.88 -2.08
CA GLY A 18 15.56 -14.98 -0.96
C GLY A 18 15.48 -13.77 -0.03
N ALA A 19 14.27 -13.36 0.36
CA ALA A 19 14.09 -12.26 1.29
C ALA A 19 14.44 -12.68 2.72
N ALA A 20 15.26 -11.88 3.40
CA ALA A 20 15.44 -12.00 4.85
C ALA A 20 14.16 -11.59 5.59
N ALA A 21 14.07 -11.96 6.87
CA ALA A 21 13.02 -11.44 7.75
C ALA A 21 13.04 -9.91 7.73
N ALA A 22 11.89 -9.31 7.58
CA ALA A 22 11.74 -7.86 7.45
C ALA A 22 10.44 -7.39 8.08
N VAL A 23 10.31 -6.08 8.23
CA VAL A 23 9.04 -5.44 8.58
C VAL A 23 8.54 -4.69 7.34
N VAL A 24 7.37 -5.08 6.84
CA VAL A 24 6.70 -4.40 5.73
C VAL A 24 5.90 -3.23 6.31
N PRO A 25 6.19 -1.99 5.89
CA PRO A 25 5.41 -0.83 6.31
C PRO A 25 3.97 -0.91 5.85
N ALA A 26 3.06 -0.37 6.65
CA ALA A 26 1.67 -0.23 6.28
C ALA A 26 1.53 0.67 5.04
N ASP A 27 0.81 0.20 4.06
CA ASP A 27 0.60 0.94 2.82
C ASP A 27 -0.88 1.08 2.41
N GLY A 28 -1.78 0.45 3.17
CA GLY A 28 -3.21 0.42 2.90
C GLY A 28 -3.58 -0.37 1.65
N CYS A 29 -2.63 -1.00 0.99
CA CYS A 29 -2.83 -1.83 -0.19
C CYS A 29 -3.28 -3.24 0.18
N ILE A 30 -3.74 -3.96 -0.82
CA ILE A 30 -4.05 -5.39 -0.73
C ILE A 30 -3.16 -6.10 -1.74
N ASP A 31 -2.48 -7.14 -1.31
CA ASP A 31 -1.66 -7.97 -2.17
C ASP A 31 -2.27 -9.36 -2.33
N VAL A 32 -2.26 -9.90 -3.55
CA VAL A 32 -2.48 -11.31 -3.80
C VAL A 32 -1.14 -11.93 -4.14
N ILE A 33 -0.74 -12.93 -3.37
CA ILE A 33 0.63 -13.44 -3.30
C ILE A 33 0.65 -14.93 -3.61
N LEU A 34 1.45 -15.33 -4.60
CA LEU A 34 1.77 -16.72 -4.90
C LEU A 34 3.12 -17.06 -4.28
N ARG A 35 3.12 -17.98 -3.34
CA ARG A 35 4.32 -18.57 -2.70
C ARG A 35 4.30 -20.07 -2.88
N GLY A 36 5.29 -20.62 -3.59
CA GLY A 36 5.21 -22.01 -4.07
C GLY A 36 4.00 -22.20 -4.96
N ASP A 37 3.06 -23.03 -4.55
CA ASP A 37 1.78 -23.29 -5.23
C ASP A 37 0.57 -22.64 -4.52
N ASP A 38 0.78 -22.10 -3.32
CA ASP A 38 -0.27 -21.50 -2.51
C ASP A 38 -0.48 -20.02 -2.84
N VAL A 39 -1.75 -19.63 -2.92
CA VAL A 39 -2.12 -18.24 -3.13
C VAL A 39 -2.76 -17.68 -1.87
N HIS A 40 -2.18 -16.61 -1.36
CA HIS A 40 -2.64 -15.88 -0.20
C HIS A 40 -3.12 -14.48 -0.58
N LEU A 41 -4.02 -13.95 0.21
CA LEU A 41 -4.38 -12.54 0.20
C LEU A 41 -3.81 -11.91 1.47
N ALA A 42 -2.97 -10.89 1.31
CA ALA A 42 -2.61 -9.99 2.39
C ALA A 42 -3.59 -8.82 2.36
N GLY A 43 -4.35 -8.65 3.42
CA GLY A 43 -5.38 -7.63 3.56
C GLY A 43 -4.81 -6.22 3.66
N PRO A 44 -5.67 -5.21 3.66
CA PRO A 44 -5.22 -3.83 3.69
C PRO A 44 -4.50 -3.55 5.02
N SER A 45 -3.23 -3.16 4.92
CA SER A 45 -2.39 -2.93 6.09
C SER A 45 -2.55 -1.52 6.65
N THR A 46 -2.94 -1.42 7.91
CA THR A 46 -3.02 -0.17 8.69
C THR A 46 -2.00 -0.11 9.83
N ALA A 47 -1.22 -1.19 9.99
CA ALA A 47 -0.04 -1.31 10.84
C ALA A 47 1.07 -2.04 10.07
N CYS A 48 2.31 -1.91 10.51
CA CYS A 48 3.43 -2.66 9.93
C CYS A 48 3.28 -4.17 10.20
N ILE A 49 3.72 -4.99 9.24
CA ILE A 49 3.61 -6.45 9.31
C ILE A 49 5.02 -7.06 9.33
N PRO A 50 5.37 -7.85 10.35
CA PRO A 50 6.61 -8.63 10.32
C PRO A 50 6.47 -9.77 9.30
N THR A 51 7.53 -10.01 8.53
CA THR A 51 7.61 -11.12 7.57
C THR A 51 8.68 -12.11 7.97
N SER A 52 8.41 -13.40 7.77
CA SER A 52 9.41 -14.45 7.91
C SER A 52 10.35 -14.47 6.69
N PRO A 53 11.58 -15.02 6.85
CA PRO A 53 12.45 -15.25 5.72
C PRO A 53 11.77 -16.12 4.65
N ASP A 54 12.01 -15.81 3.40
CA ASP A 54 11.53 -16.58 2.27
C ASP A 54 12.72 -17.09 1.45
N VAL A 55 12.85 -18.41 1.36
CA VAL A 55 13.93 -19.06 0.60
C VAL A 55 13.59 -19.27 -0.88
N GLY A 56 12.33 -19.11 -1.26
CA GLY A 56 11.83 -19.30 -2.61
C GLY A 56 11.64 -18.01 -3.41
N GLU A 57 11.01 -18.17 -4.56
CA GLU A 57 10.48 -17.05 -5.34
C GLU A 57 9.02 -16.80 -4.95
N THR A 58 8.74 -15.58 -4.54
CA THR A 58 7.39 -15.07 -4.28
C THR A 58 7.04 -14.04 -5.33
N ILE A 59 5.84 -14.14 -5.89
CA ILE A 59 5.28 -13.13 -6.80
C ILE A 59 3.94 -12.66 -6.27
N GLY A 60 3.68 -11.36 -6.39
CA GLY A 60 2.40 -10.80 -5.98
C GLY A 60 1.88 -9.74 -6.93
N ILE A 61 0.58 -9.53 -6.86
CA ILE A 61 -0.08 -8.38 -7.45
C ILE A 61 -0.60 -7.51 -6.33
N ARG A 62 -0.08 -6.31 -6.24
CA ARG A 62 -0.55 -5.26 -5.33
C ARG A 62 -1.62 -4.44 -5.98
N PHE A 63 -2.68 -4.21 -5.26
CA PHE A 63 -3.79 -3.34 -5.63
C PHE A 63 -3.73 -2.06 -4.80
N ASP A 64 -3.83 -0.92 -5.47
CA ASP A 64 -3.97 0.38 -4.80
C ASP A 64 -5.14 0.37 -3.82
N PRO A 65 -5.08 1.18 -2.73
CA PRO A 65 -6.16 1.26 -1.75
C PRO A 65 -7.54 1.44 -2.37
N GLY A 66 -8.49 0.55 -2.01
CA GLY A 66 -9.86 0.58 -2.48
C GLY A 66 -10.12 -0.10 -3.84
N LEU A 67 -9.11 -0.72 -4.47
CA LEU A 67 -9.31 -1.39 -5.76
C LEU A 67 -9.65 -2.87 -5.63
N ALA A 68 -8.93 -3.62 -4.78
CA ALA A 68 -9.03 -5.08 -4.71
C ALA A 68 -10.44 -5.60 -4.36
N ALA A 69 -11.14 -4.95 -3.44
CA ALA A 69 -12.47 -5.36 -3.00
C ALA A 69 -13.48 -5.46 -4.16
N ARG A 70 -13.38 -4.56 -5.13
CA ARG A 70 -14.25 -4.55 -6.31
C ARG A 70 -13.85 -5.60 -7.34
N VAL A 71 -12.56 -5.74 -7.56
CA VAL A 71 -11.98 -6.70 -8.52
C VAL A 71 -12.21 -8.13 -8.05
N LEU A 72 -11.96 -8.40 -6.78
CA LEU A 72 -12.01 -9.75 -6.20
C LEU A 72 -13.34 -10.08 -5.53
N ARG A 73 -14.21 -9.08 -5.31
CA ARG A 73 -15.57 -9.20 -4.75
C ARG A 73 -15.61 -9.81 -3.34
N PHE A 74 -14.94 -9.17 -2.40
CA PHE A 74 -14.94 -9.56 -0.99
C PHE A 74 -15.03 -8.31 -0.09
N ASN A 75 -15.26 -8.53 1.22
CA ASN A 75 -15.27 -7.46 2.22
C ASN A 75 -13.85 -7.25 2.80
N PRO A 76 -13.14 -6.18 2.44
CA PRO A 76 -11.76 -5.98 2.89
C PRO A 76 -11.63 -5.69 4.39
N ALA A 77 -12.72 -5.33 5.08
CA ALA A 77 -12.69 -5.09 6.52
C ALA A 77 -12.50 -6.40 7.32
N GLU A 78 -12.88 -7.54 6.77
CA GLU A 78 -12.74 -8.85 7.40
C GLU A 78 -11.31 -9.38 7.41
N VAL A 79 -10.48 -8.89 6.50
CA VAL A 79 -9.08 -9.30 6.34
C VAL A 79 -8.09 -8.16 6.62
N ARG A 80 -8.55 -7.08 7.27
CA ARG A 80 -7.66 -5.95 7.61
C ARG A 80 -6.56 -6.39 8.56
N ASP A 81 -5.31 -6.02 8.21
CA ASP A 81 -4.09 -6.37 8.95
C ASP A 81 -3.87 -7.90 9.11
N LEU A 82 -4.48 -8.71 8.23
CA LEU A 82 -4.39 -10.17 8.22
C LEU A 82 -3.90 -10.69 6.88
N ALA A 83 -3.38 -11.92 6.89
CA ALA A 83 -3.15 -12.72 5.69
C ALA A 83 -3.97 -14.01 5.79
N ALA A 84 -4.60 -14.41 4.68
CA ALA A 84 -5.42 -15.62 4.61
C ALA A 84 -5.24 -16.33 3.26
N PRO A 85 -5.48 -17.64 3.17
CA PRO A 85 -5.55 -18.33 1.88
C PRO A 85 -6.61 -17.65 0.99
N LEU A 86 -6.25 -17.34 -0.25
CA LEU A 86 -7.15 -16.58 -1.14
C LEU A 86 -8.51 -17.29 -1.32
N ARG A 87 -8.51 -18.63 -1.37
CA ARG A 87 -9.73 -19.44 -1.55
C ARG A 87 -10.75 -19.25 -0.43
N ASP A 88 -10.28 -18.95 0.78
CA ASP A 88 -11.14 -18.75 1.95
C ASP A 88 -11.81 -17.38 1.93
N VAL A 89 -11.23 -16.42 1.20
CA VAL A 89 -11.73 -15.04 1.06
C VAL A 89 -12.65 -14.87 -0.15
N VAL A 90 -12.28 -15.44 -1.31
CA VAL A 90 -12.98 -15.19 -2.58
C VAL A 90 -13.62 -16.43 -3.19
N GLY A 91 -13.53 -17.58 -2.52
CA GLY A 91 -13.99 -18.88 -3.02
C GLY A 91 -13.02 -19.55 -3.97
N ALA A 92 -13.14 -20.87 -4.10
CA ALA A 92 -12.18 -21.72 -4.82
C ALA A 92 -12.07 -21.38 -6.31
N ALA A 93 -13.18 -21.14 -6.99
CA ALA A 93 -13.20 -20.85 -8.42
C ALA A 93 -12.43 -19.56 -8.75
N ARG A 94 -12.70 -18.48 -8.01
CA ARG A 94 -12.03 -17.19 -8.20
C ARG A 94 -10.56 -17.26 -7.83
N ALA A 95 -10.23 -17.96 -6.75
CA ALA A 95 -8.84 -18.18 -6.34
C ALA A 95 -8.04 -18.92 -7.41
N ALA A 96 -8.62 -19.94 -8.05
CA ALA A 96 -8.00 -20.69 -9.14
C ALA A 96 -7.75 -19.80 -10.39
N GLU A 97 -8.66 -18.89 -10.71
CA GLU A 97 -8.46 -17.91 -11.80
C GLU A 97 -7.26 -16.99 -11.51
N VAL A 98 -7.22 -16.42 -10.31
CA VAL A 98 -6.13 -15.53 -9.88
C VAL A 98 -4.80 -16.29 -9.84
N ALA A 99 -4.80 -17.53 -9.35
CA ALA A 99 -3.61 -18.40 -9.34
C ALA A 99 -3.05 -18.61 -10.75
N ARG A 100 -3.91 -18.84 -11.76
CA ARG A 100 -3.47 -18.97 -13.16
C ARG A 100 -2.78 -17.70 -13.68
N VAL A 101 -3.33 -16.52 -13.35
CA VAL A 101 -2.71 -15.23 -13.71
C VAL A 101 -1.33 -15.08 -13.05
N LEU A 102 -1.22 -15.35 -11.76
CA LEU A 102 0.05 -15.24 -11.02
C LEU A 102 1.10 -16.23 -11.53
N ARG A 103 0.72 -17.50 -11.82
CA ARG A 103 1.64 -18.49 -12.39
C ARG A 103 2.12 -18.07 -13.78
N ALA A 104 1.24 -17.55 -14.63
CA ALA A 104 1.62 -17.04 -15.94
C ALA A 104 2.59 -15.84 -15.83
N LEU A 105 2.32 -14.89 -14.94
CA LEU A 105 3.23 -13.79 -14.65
C LEU A 105 4.59 -14.30 -14.16
N ARG A 106 4.61 -15.31 -13.27
CA ARG A 106 5.84 -15.92 -12.76
C ARG A 106 6.68 -16.54 -13.88
N SER A 107 6.04 -17.31 -14.77
CA SER A 107 6.75 -18.10 -15.81
C SER A 107 7.13 -17.25 -17.03
N PHE A 108 6.29 -16.34 -17.47
CA PHE A 108 6.45 -15.64 -18.75
C PHE A 108 6.64 -14.12 -18.63
N GLY A 109 6.56 -13.56 -17.43
CA GLY A 109 6.60 -12.10 -17.21
C GLY A 109 5.33 -11.36 -17.66
N THR A 110 4.48 -12.02 -18.44
CA THR A 110 3.17 -11.53 -18.91
C THR A 110 2.08 -12.54 -18.57
N ALA A 111 0.84 -12.08 -18.42
CA ALA A 111 -0.29 -12.97 -18.20
C ALA A 111 -1.41 -12.63 -19.19
N PRO A 112 -1.86 -13.61 -19.99
CA PRO A 112 -3.13 -13.49 -20.68
C PRO A 112 -4.24 -13.33 -19.62
N ARG A 113 -5.23 -12.46 -19.92
CA ARG A 113 -6.35 -12.22 -19.02
C ARG A 113 -6.02 -11.52 -17.69
N VAL A 114 -4.92 -10.76 -17.64
CA VAL A 114 -4.68 -9.83 -16.51
C VAL A 114 -5.80 -8.77 -16.38
N ASP A 115 -6.54 -8.58 -17.46
CA ASP A 115 -7.78 -7.80 -17.54
C ASP A 115 -8.85 -8.29 -16.56
N LEU A 116 -8.91 -9.57 -16.23
CA LEU A 116 -9.80 -10.11 -15.17
C LEU A 116 -9.59 -9.46 -13.81
N LEU A 117 -8.42 -8.88 -13.60
CA LEU A 117 -8.07 -8.15 -12.39
C LEU A 117 -8.25 -6.63 -12.57
N THR A 118 -8.94 -6.20 -13.62
CA THR A 118 -9.34 -4.80 -13.83
C THR A 118 -10.73 -4.53 -13.27
N SER A 119 -10.94 -3.28 -12.88
CA SER A 119 -12.26 -2.74 -12.58
C SER A 119 -12.35 -1.37 -13.23
N PRO A 120 -13.54 -0.97 -13.70
CA PRO A 120 -13.75 0.40 -14.12
C PRO A 120 -13.27 1.38 -13.07
N ALA A 121 -12.69 2.48 -13.51
CA ALA A 121 -12.16 3.49 -12.60
C ALA A 121 -13.26 3.89 -11.59
N ASP A 122 -12.94 3.77 -10.30
CA ASP A 122 -13.83 4.24 -9.24
C ASP A 122 -13.50 5.70 -8.98
N GLY A 123 -14.25 6.60 -9.61
CA GLY A 123 -13.99 8.03 -9.55
C GLY A 123 -13.86 8.54 -8.12
N TRP A 124 -14.76 8.09 -7.22
CA TRP A 124 -14.74 8.49 -5.82
C TRP A 124 -13.55 7.92 -5.03
N ALA A 125 -13.13 6.68 -5.28
CA ALA A 125 -11.97 6.09 -4.57
C ALA A 125 -10.67 6.79 -4.99
N GLY A 126 -10.54 7.15 -6.25
CA GLY A 126 -9.42 7.96 -6.74
C GLY A 126 -9.41 9.36 -6.12
N LEU A 127 -10.59 10.01 -6.03
CA LEU A 127 -10.75 11.31 -5.38
C LEU A 127 -10.32 11.22 -3.91
N VAL A 128 -10.84 10.25 -3.17
CA VAL A 128 -10.51 10.04 -1.75
C VAL A 128 -9.01 9.81 -1.53
N ARG A 129 -8.32 9.06 -2.40
CA ARG A 129 -6.86 8.90 -2.32
C ARG A 129 -6.12 10.22 -2.53
N ARG A 130 -6.51 11.01 -3.55
CA ARG A 130 -5.92 12.34 -3.79
C ARG A 130 -6.18 13.30 -2.64
N ALA A 131 -7.40 13.33 -2.12
CA ALA A 131 -7.78 14.15 -0.99
C ALA A 131 -6.97 13.80 0.28
N ALA A 132 -6.76 12.50 0.55
CA ALA A 132 -5.93 12.05 1.66
C ALA A 132 -4.46 12.50 1.49
N ALA A 133 -3.91 12.44 0.29
CA ALA A 133 -2.58 12.93 -0.03
C ALA A 133 -2.49 14.47 0.11
N ALA A 134 -3.56 15.18 -0.25
CA ALA A 134 -3.69 16.64 -0.07
C ALA A 134 -4.03 17.04 1.38
N ARG A 135 -4.30 16.09 2.26
CA ARG A 135 -4.65 16.30 3.68
C ARG A 135 -6.02 16.94 3.90
N ALA A 136 -6.93 16.83 2.95
CA ALA A 136 -8.29 17.30 3.09
C ALA A 136 -9.02 16.60 4.26
N GLY A 137 -9.93 17.32 4.91
CA GLY A 137 -10.72 16.79 6.01
C GLY A 137 -11.81 15.82 5.53
N ALA A 138 -12.20 14.87 6.39
CA ALA A 138 -13.24 13.89 6.02
C ALA A 138 -14.59 14.55 5.67
N ALA A 139 -14.95 15.65 6.33
CA ALA A 139 -16.17 16.41 6.03
C ALA A 139 -16.10 17.10 4.67
N GLU A 140 -14.96 17.70 4.35
CA GLU A 140 -14.68 18.33 3.06
C GLU A 140 -14.80 17.32 1.92
N VAL A 141 -14.11 16.19 2.04
CA VAL A 141 -14.15 15.10 1.04
C VAL A 141 -15.56 14.53 0.88
N ALA A 142 -16.29 14.34 1.97
CA ALA A 142 -17.67 13.89 1.91
C ALA A 142 -18.56 14.91 1.16
N GLY A 143 -18.40 16.19 1.45
CA GLY A 143 -19.12 17.28 0.76
C GLY A 143 -18.81 17.34 -0.73
N GLU A 144 -17.53 17.21 -1.12
CA GLU A 144 -17.11 17.20 -2.54
C GLU A 144 -17.77 16.06 -3.35
N ILE A 145 -18.01 14.92 -2.70
CA ILE A 145 -18.65 13.74 -3.35
C ILE A 145 -20.19 13.79 -3.24
N GLY A 146 -20.74 14.76 -2.51
CA GLY A 146 -22.18 14.82 -2.24
C GLY A 146 -22.66 13.80 -1.19
N TRP A 147 -21.78 13.41 -0.26
CA TRP A 147 -22.08 12.42 0.79
C TRP A 147 -22.05 13.02 2.20
N SER A 148 -22.78 12.38 3.13
CA SER A 148 -22.53 12.61 4.55
C SER A 148 -21.24 11.90 4.99
N THR A 149 -20.61 12.38 6.08
CA THR A 149 -19.44 11.74 6.69
C THR A 149 -19.73 10.29 7.13
N ARG A 150 -20.97 10.01 7.56
CA ARG A 150 -21.42 8.64 7.89
C ARG A 150 -21.45 7.76 6.64
N HIS A 151 -21.91 8.29 5.50
CA HIS A 151 -21.92 7.56 4.23
C HIS A 151 -20.49 7.29 3.75
N LEU A 152 -19.62 8.32 3.77
CA LEU A 152 -18.20 8.17 3.47
C LEU A 152 -17.56 7.07 4.31
N ARG A 153 -17.75 7.10 5.65
CA ARG A 153 -17.21 6.07 6.56
C ARG A 153 -17.67 4.66 6.17
N ARG A 154 -18.94 4.46 5.89
CA ARG A 154 -19.49 3.16 5.47
C ARG A 154 -18.87 2.69 4.16
N ARG A 155 -18.76 3.57 3.17
CA ARG A 155 -18.17 3.27 1.87
C ARG A 155 -16.68 2.96 1.98
N MET A 156 -15.95 3.71 2.82
CA MET A 156 -14.53 3.45 3.11
C MET A 156 -14.32 2.04 3.68
N LEU A 157 -15.10 1.65 4.69
CA LEU A 157 -14.99 0.31 5.28
C LEU A 157 -15.28 -0.79 4.26
N ALA A 158 -16.33 -0.63 3.45
CA ALA A 158 -16.73 -1.62 2.45
C ALA A 158 -15.74 -1.73 1.26
N THR A 159 -14.99 -0.69 0.96
CA THR A 159 -14.15 -0.64 -0.26
C THR A 159 -12.65 -0.67 0.05
N PHE A 160 -12.22 0.00 1.13
CA PHE A 160 -10.83 0.07 1.56
C PHE A 160 -10.50 -0.87 2.72
N GLY A 161 -11.50 -1.33 3.47
CA GLY A 161 -11.35 -2.11 4.69
C GLY A 161 -11.04 -1.27 5.94
N TYR A 162 -10.85 0.04 5.79
CA TYR A 162 -10.52 0.97 6.87
C TYR A 162 -11.09 2.37 6.62
N GLY A 163 -11.11 3.20 7.66
CA GLY A 163 -11.66 4.56 7.60
C GLY A 163 -10.72 5.56 6.93
N TYR A 164 -11.27 6.70 6.51
CA TYR A 164 -10.52 7.78 5.84
C TYR A 164 -9.32 8.27 6.67
N GLY A 165 -9.45 8.37 8.00
CA GLY A 165 -8.34 8.77 8.88
C GLY A 165 -7.11 7.84 8.79
N ALA A 166 -7.31 6.52 8.58
CA ALA A 166 -6.19 5.60 8.38
C ALA A 166 -5.51 5.85 7.03
N LEU A 167 -6.26 6.13 5.97
CA LEU A 167 -5.69 6.49 4.67
C LEU A 167 -4.85 7.78 4.75
N VAL A 168 -5.35 8.82 5.45
CA VAL A 168 -4.60 10.06 5.70
C VAL A 168 -3.32 9.80 6.47
N ARG A 169 -3.37 8.91 7.48
CA ARG A 169 -2.19 8.53 8.27
C ARG A 169 -1.13 7.84 7.41
N VAL A 170 -1.52 6.90 6.58
CA VAL A 170 -0.63 6.23 5.61
C VAL A 170 -0.06 7.24 4.62
N ALA A 171 -0.87 8.15 4.09
CA ALA A 171 -0.41 9.17 3.15
C ALA A 171 0.63 10.12 3.78
N ARG A 172 0.42 10.56 5.03
CA ARG A 172 1.39 11.36 5.79
C ARG A 172 2.71 10.62 6.01
N MET A 173 2.64 9.38 6.45
CA MET A 173 3.83 8.54 6.68
C MET A 173 4.64 8.39 5.38
N ARG A 174 4.00 8.10 4.26
CA ARG A 174 4.67 7.98 2.95
C ARG A 174 5.33 9.29 2.53
N ARG A 175 4.65 10.44 2.73
CA ARG A 175 5.24 11.75 2.47
C ARG A 175 6.47 12.00 3.35
N ALA A 176 6.42 11.65 4.64
CA ALA A 176 7.57 11.77 5.52
C ALA A 176 8.74 10.88 5.04
N LEU A 177 8.48 9.63 4.67
CA LEU A 177 9.50 8.74 4.09
C LEU A 177 10.14 9.35 2.84
N SER A 178 9.37 9.94 1.93
CA SER A 178 9.92 10.58 0.72
C SER A 178 10.81 11.78 1.03
N LEU A 179 10.50 12.52 2.10
CA LEU A 179 11.31 13.67 2.57
C LEU A 179 12.59 13.25 3.32
N LEU A 180 12.61 12.07 3.90
CA LEU A 180 13.80 11.51 4.57
C LEU A 180 14.86 11.00 3.59
N GLY A 181 14.54 10.85 2.31
CA GLY A 181 15.47 10.51 1.23
C GLY A 181 15.32 9.09 0.69
N PRO A 182 15.92 8.79 -0.47
CA PRO A 182 15.89 7.47 -1.10
C PRO A 182 16.62 6.46 -0.22
N GLY A 183 15.98 5.34 0.07
CA GLY A 183 16.46 4.32 1.00
C GLY A 183 15.80 4.35 2.37
N SER A 184 15.00 5.36 2.69
CA SER A 184 14.33 5.57 3.98
C SER A 184 13.20 4.59 4.30
N GLY A 185 13.12 3.48 3.64
CA GLY A 185 12.22 2.45 4.11
C GLY A 185 11.44 1.71 3.06
N SER A 186 11.97 0.74 2.48
CA SER A 186 11.19 -0.47 2.24
C SER A 186 12.05 -1.61 1.70
N PRO A 187 11.96 -2.81 2.26
CA PRO A 187 12.15 -4.02 1.51
C PRO A 187 11.00 -4.25 0.48
N ALA A 188 9.92 -3.48 0.56
CA ALA A 188 8.88 -3.38 -0.47
C ALA A 188 9.17 -2.15 -1.34
N GLY A 189 9.76 -2.37 -2.50
CA GLY A 189 10.32 -1.44 -3.45
C GLY A 189 9.57 -0.15 -3.85
N PRO A 190 10.01 0.55 -4.90
CA PRO A 190 9.59 1.93 -5.24
C PRO A 190 8.11 2.13 -5.59
N ALA A 191 7.32 1.07 -5.78
CA ALA A 191 5.90 1.21 -6.09
C ALA A 191 5.06 1.76 -4.93
N ALA A 192 5.52 1.62 -3.68
CA ALA A 192 4.88 2.26 -2.55
C ALA A 192 4.82 3.79 -2.66
N THR A 193 5.68 4.37 -3.52
CA THR A 193 5.82 5.82 -3.71
C THR A 193 5.11 6.35 -4.97
N ARG A 194 4.70 5.47 -5.89
CA ARG A 194 4.35 5.86 -7.27
C ARG A 194 3.10 6.74 -7.42
N TRP A 195 2.10 6.60 -6.56
CA TRP A 195 0.92 7.47 -6.66
C TRP A 195 1.14 8.86 -6.04
N LEU A 196 2.31 9.11 -5.41
CA LEU A 196 2.74 10.41 -4.89
C LEU A 196 3.84 11.06 -5.74
N SER A 197 4.48 10.31 -6.67
CA SER A 197 5.63 10.83 -7.41
C SER A 197 5.21 11.60 -8.65
N ARG A 198 5.10 12.91 -8.50
CA ARG A 198 5.27 13.85 -9.59
C ARG A 198 5.97 15.12 -9.11
N ALA A 199 7.22 15.00 -8.69
CA ALA A 199 8.21 16.08 -8.65
C ALA A 199 9.57 15.51 -8.25
N THR A 200 10.46 15.26 -9.19
CA THR A 200 11.90 15.18 -8.92
C THR A 200 12.62 16.02 -9.93
N THR A 201 12.88 17.24 -9.56
CA THR A 201 13.97 18.03 -10.15
C THR A 201 15.26 17.64 -9.43
N LYS A 202 16.28 17.35 -10.22
CA LYS A 202 17.61 16.95 -9.75
C LYS A 202 18.29 18.21 -9.25
N GLU A 203 18.35 18.43 -7.95
CA GLU A 203 19.08 19.56 -7.35
C GLU A 203 20.08 19.06 -6.29
N ARG A 204 21.14 19.87 -6.12
CA ARG A 204 22.31 19.80 -5.23
C ARG A 204 21.99 19.18 -3.86
N PRO A 205 22.93 18.48 -3.18
CA PRO A 205 22.68 17.93 -1.84
C PRO A 205 22.46 19.06 -0.83
N GLU A 206 21.21 19.39 -0.63
CA GLU A 206 20.76 20.23 0.47
C GLU A 206 21.02 19.52 1.82
N PRO A 207 21.31 20.25 2.90
CA PRO A 207 21.44 19.66 4.22
C PRO A 207 20.17 18.90 4.58
N LYS A 208 20.32 17.63 5.04
CA LYS A 208 19.16 16.79 5.40
C LYS A 208 18.22 17.54 6.35
N PRO A 209 16.93 17.66 6.04
CA PRO A 209 16.00 18.40 6.88
C PRO A 209 15.92 17.80 8.29
N SER A 210 15.75 18.63 9.30
CA SER A 210 15.53 18.14 10.67
C SER A 210 14.24 17.31 10.74
N LEU A 211 14.18 16.35 11.67
CA LEU A 211 12.97 15.54 11.84
C LEU A 211 11.74 16.37 12.18
N ALA A 212 11.90 17.51 12.85
CA ALA A 212 10.82 18.44 13.11
C ALA A 212 10.32 19.12 11.82
N ALA A 213 11.24 19.53 10.93
CA ALA A 213 10.88 20.08 9.62
C ALA A 213 10.18 19.04 8.74
N VAL A 214 10.66 17.78 8.73
CA VAL A 214 10.00 16.68 8.02
C VAL A 214 8.59 16.43 8.57
N ALA A 215 8.41 16.40 9.89
CA ALA A 215 7.10 16.22 10.51
C ALA A 215 6.12 17.30 10.05
N HIS A 216 6.51 18.56 10.11
CA HIS A 216 5.67 19.68 9.66
C HIS A 216 5.36 19.60 8.17
N ALA A 217 6.36 19.39 7.31
CA ALA A 217 6.19 19.27 5.86
C ALA A 217 5.30 18.08 5.46
N ALA A 218 5.38 16.96 6.21
CA ALA A 218 4.52 15.81 5.98
C ALA A 218 3.09 15.99 6.51
N GLY A 219 2.82 17.03 7.35
CA GLY A 219 1.50 17.34 7.88
C GLY A 219 1.20 16.71 9.24
N TYR A 220 2.22 16.40 10.01
CA TYR A 220 2.10 16.07 11.43
C TYR A 220 2.06 17.35 12.27
N ALA A 221 1.38 17.29 13.42
CA ALA A 221 1.35 18.40 14.36
C ALA A 221 2.76 18.70 14.93
N ASP A 222 3.51 17.63 15.22
CA ASP A 222 4.85 17.68 15.78
C ASP A 222 5.65 16.39 15.48
N GLN A 223 6.94 16.37 15.86
CA GLN A 223 7.81 15.20 15.70
C GLN A 223 7.35 14.01 16.56
N ALA A 224 6.75 14.24 17.72
CA ALA A 224 6.29 13.15 18.60
C ALA A 224 5.08 12.43 17.97
N HIS A 225 4.17 13.18 17.34
CA HIS A 225 3.06 12.62 16.55
C HIS A 225 3.60 11.78 15.37
N MET A 226 4.56 12.30 14.60
CA MET A 226 5.21 11.54 13.52
C MET A 226 5.87 10.27 14.06
N THR A 227 6.57 10.35 15.18
CA THR A 227 7.25 9.19 15.79
C THR A 227 6.28 8.09 16.21
N ARG A 228 5.11 8.46 16.76
CA ARG A 228 4.05 7.48 17.12
C ARG A 228 3.50 6.77 15.88
N ASP A 229 3.19 7.51 14.83
CA ASP A 229 2.70 6.94 13.58
C ASP A 229 3.76 6.05 12.91
N PHE A 230 5.02 6.44 12.93
CA PHE A 230 6.11 5.63 12.37
C PHE A 230 6.29 4.30 13.11
N ARG A 231 6.22 4.28 14.44
CA ARG A 231 6.26 3.02 15.18
C ARG A 231 5.14 2.07 14.79
N LEU A 232 3.93 2.60 14.62
CA LEU A 232 2.76 1.81 14.20
C LEU A 232 2.86 1.35 12.75
N LEU A 233 3.20 2.26 11.83
CA LEU A 233 3.07 2.03 10.39
C LEU A 233 4.36 1.48 9.76
N VAL A 234 5.52 1.75 10.34
CA VAL A 234 6.84 1.37 9.81
C VAL A 234 7.56 0.37 10.73
N GLY A 235 7.13 0.24 11.98
CA GLY A 235 7.80 -0.58 13.00
C GLY A 235 9.11 0.03 13.53
N ARG A 236 9.47 1.25 13.10
CA ARG A 236 10.72 1.94 13.41
C ARG A 236 10.43 3.43 13.62
N THR A 237 11.29 4.10 14.37
CA THR A 237 11.21 5.57 14.50
C THR A 237 11.82 6.25 13.27
N PRO A 238 11.44 7.51 12.97
CA PRO A 238 12.07 8.28 11.89
C PRO A 238 13.60 8.36 12.01
N ALA A 239 14.13 8.49 13.22
CA ALA A 239 15.57 8.51 13.47
C ALA A 239 16.25 7.18 13.10
N GLN A 240 15.63 6.04 13.44
CA GLN A 240 16.12 4.71 13.07
C GLN A 240 16.06 4.48 11.55
N VAL A 241 15.05 5.03 10.88
CA VAL A 241 14.95 4.96 9.41
C VAL A 241 16.11 5.71 8.76
N VAL A 242 16.45 6.91 9.24
CA VAL A 242 17.59 7.69 8.74
C VAL A 242 18.93 7.05 9.09
N GLY A 243 19.09 6.54 10.31
CA GLY A 243 20.35 5.94 10.79
C GLY A 243 20.71 4.61 10.12
N SER A 244 19.75 3.91 9.51
CA SER A 244 20.03 2.67 8.77
C SER A 244 20.56 2.90 7.34
N GLN A 245 20.75 4.16 6.93
CA GLN A 245 21.29 4.57 5.63
C GLN A 245 22.78 5.01 5.72
N ALA A 246 23.34 5.08 6.93
CA ALA A 246 24.74 5.37 7.19
C ALA A 246 25.48 4.06 7.41
#